data_2b4ba14febeaec52741b44eea6f98b9c
#
_entry.id   2b4ba14febeaec52741b44eea6f98b9c
#
_cell.length_a   1.000
_cell.length_b   1.000
_cell.length_c   1.000
_cell.angle_alpha   90.00
_cell.angle_beta   90.00
_cell.angle_gamma   90.00
#
_symmetry.space_group_name_H-M   'P 1'
#
loop_
_entity.id
_entity.type
_entity.pdbx_description
1 polymer ?
#
loop_
_entity_poly.entity_id
_entity_poly.type
_entity_poly.pdbx_seq_one_letter_code
_entity_poly.pdbx_strand_id
1 'polypeptide(L)'
;MITLNSLSKIYRTDEIETVALENVNLTVERGEFLSIMGPSGCGKSTLLNIMGLLDAPTMGMVEINGIRTEGMKDKELAVFRNKTLGFVFQSFHLINSLNVMDNVELPLLYRRMAGSERKRLAQEVLEKVGLSHRMRHFPTQLSGGQCQRCLLYTSPSPRD
;
A
#
# COMPACT_ATOMS: atom_id res chain seq x y z
N MET A 1 -8.57 7.97 9.40
CA MET A 1 -9.99 7.68 9.13
C MET A 1 -10.15 7.43 7.65
N ILE A 2 -10.84 6.36 7.26
CA ILE A 2 -11.19 6.03 5.87
C ILE A 2 -12.70 5.89 5.82
N THR A 3 -13.35 6.54 4.86
CA THR A 3 -14.80 6.45 4.68
C THR A 3 -15.12 6.07 3.24
N LEU A 4 -15.95 5.06 3.08
CA LEU A 4 -16.50 4.59 1.81
C LEU A 4 -17.99 4.86 1.80
N ASN A 5 -18.50 5.50 0.77
CA ASN A 5 -19.92 5.79 0.62
C ASN A 5 -20.43 5.21 -0.70
N SER A 6 -21.41 4.31 -0.60
CA SER A 6 -22.09 3.65 -1.73
C SER A 6 -21.13 3.12 -2.79
N LEU A 7 -20.02 2.54 -2.32
CA LEU A 7 -18.92 2.10 -3.17
C LEU A 7 -19.32 0.86 -3.96
N SER A 8 -19.18 0.92 -5.27
CA SER A 8 -19.40 -0.23 -6.17
C SER A 8 -18.23 -0.36 -7.12
N LYS A 9 -17.88 -1.62 -7.43
CA LYS A 9 -16.87 -1.96 -8.42
C LYS A 9 -17.37 -3.03 -9.34
N ILE A 10 -17.38 -2.70 -10.64
CA ILE A 10 -17.81 -3.58 -11.71
C ILE A 10 -16.66 -3.70 -12.71
N TYR A 11 -16.21 -4.93 -12.94
CA TYR A 11 -15.24 -5.23 -13.99
C TYR A 11 -16.00 -5.64 -15.24
N ARG A 12 -15.67 -5.02 -16.37
CA ARG A 12 -16.27 -5.30 -17.68
C ARG A 12 -15.20 -5.80 -18.62
N THR A 13 -15.48 -6.92 -19.24
CA THR A 13 -14.82 -7.41 -20.43
C THR A 13 -15.81 -7.39 -21.58
N ASP A 14 -15.38 -7.64 -22.82
CA ASP A 14 -16.26 -7.61 -23.99
C ASP A 14 -17.45 -8.57 -23.89
N GLU A 15 -17.36 -9.62 -23.10
CA GLU A 15 -18.38 -10.67 -22.99
C GLU A 15 -19.01 -10.80 -21.58
N ILE A 16 -18.36 -10.29 -20.55
CA ILE A 16 -18.78 -10.55 -19.16
C ILE A 16 -18.70 -9.29 -18.32
N GLU A 17 -19.73 -9.07 -17.52
CA GLU A 17 -19.76 -8.08 -16.45
C GLU A 17 -19.71 -8.79 -15.10
N THR A 18 -18.73 -8.46 -14.26
CA THR A 18 -18.57 -9.03 -12.93
C THR A 18 -18.69 -7.92 -11.89
N VAL A 19 -19.72 -8.01 -11.05
CA VAL A 19 -19.89 -7.14 -9.89
C VAL A 19 -18.99 -7.65 -8.76
N ALA A 20 -17.92 -6.95 -8.49
CA ALA A 20 -16.98 -7.32 -7.42
C ALA A 20 -17.35 -6.70 -6.07
N LEU A 21 -17.93 -5.50 -6.08
CA LEU A 21 -18.44 -4.79 -4.90
C LEU A 21 -19.75 -4.10 -5.26
N GLU A 22 -20.72 -4.15 -4.37
CA GLU A 22 -22.03 -3.52 -4.56
C GLU A 22 -22.43 -2.73 -3.32
N ASN A 23 -22.59 -1.42 -3.49
CA ASN A 23 -23.09 -0.47 -2.49
C ASN A 23 -22.44 -0.60 -1.09
N VAL A 24 -21.11 -0.73 -1.05
CA VAL A 24 -20.38 -0.89 0.21
C VAL A 24 -20.28 0.45 0.92
N ASN A 25 -20.73 0.47 2.18
CA ASN A 25 -20.59 1.60 3.09
C ASN A 25 -19.74 1.14 4.28
N LEU A 26 -18.64 1.84 4.55
CA LEU A 26 -17.68 1.48 5.59
C LEU A 26 -17.00 2.73 6.11
N THR A 27 -16.83 2.81 7.41
CA THR A 27 -15.97 3.81 8.06
C THR A 27 -14.96 3.08 8.94
N VAL A 28 -13.69 3.44 8.79
CA VAL A 28 -12.58 2.97 9.64
C VAL A 28 -12.04 4.17 10.38
N GLU A 29 -12.17 4.17 11.69
CA GLU A 29 -11.76 5.26 12.55
C GLU A 29 -10.24 5.28 12.77
N ARG A 30 -9.74 6.40 13.28
CA ARG A 30 -8.32 6.52 13.61
C ARG A 30 -7.96 5.60 14.79
N GLY A 31 -6.95 4.76 14.60
CA GLY A 31 -6.51 3.78 15.62
C GLY A 31 -7.33 2.50 15.65
N GLU A 32 -8.33 2.37 14.78
CA GLU A 32 -9.13 1.16 14.66
C GLU A 32 -8.33 0.03 13.96
N PHE A 33 -8.55 -1.19 14.41
CA PHE A 33 -8.11 -2.42 13.77
C PHE A 33 -9.32 -3.12 13.15
N LEU A 34 -9.38 -3.11 11.82
CA LEU A 34 -10.46 -3.75 11.06
C LEU A 34 -9.97 -5.04 10.40
N SER A 35 -10.75 -6.11 10.51
CA SER A 35 -10.53 -7.36 9.77
C SER A 35 -11.64 -7.59 8.74
N ILE A 36 -11.26 -7.80 7.47
CA ILE A 36 -12.19 -8.11 6.37
C ILE A 36 -12.08 -9.60 6.07
N MET A 37 -13.13 -10.35 6.37
CA MET A 37 -13.20 -11.80 6.20
C MET A 37 -14.29 -12.20 5.21
N GLY A 38 -14.14 -13.38 4.62
CA GLY A 38 -15.11 -13.93 3.67
C GLY A 38 -14.48 -14.98 2.75
N PRO A 39 -15.28 -15.72 1.96
CA PRO A 39 -14.80 -16.75 1.04
C PRO A 39 -13.91 -16.17 -0.07
N SER A 40 -13.20 -17.06 -0.78
CA SER A 40 -12.41 -16.63 -1.95
C SER A 40 -13.33 -16.04 -3.02
N GLY A 41 -12.88 -14.96 -3.67
CA GLY A 41 -13.65 -14.30 -4.73
C GLY A 41 -14.72 -13.29 -4.28
N CYS A 42 -14.98 -13.13 -2.96
CA CYS A 42 -16.02 -12.21 -2.48
C CYS A 42 -15.62 -10.71 -2.45
N GLY A 43 -14.59 -10.30 -3.18
CA GLY A 43 -14.25 -8.87 -3.33
C GLY A 43 -13.30 -8.27 -2.29
N LYS A 44 -12.77 -9.05 -1.30
CA LYS A 44 -11.88 -8.51 -0.24
C LYS A 44 -10.67 -7.76 -0.79
N SER A 45 -9.95 -8.36 -1.72
CA SER A 45 -8.78 -7.75 -2.35
C SER A 45 -9.15 -6.52 -3.17
N THR A 46 -10.29 -6.55 -3.85
CA THR A 46 -10.82 -5.40 -4.59
C THR A 46 -11.10 -4.24 -3.64
N LEU A 47 -11.77 -4.52 -2.51
CA LEU A 47 -12.06 -3.51 -1.49
C LEU A 47 -10.77 -2.91 -0.91
N LEU A 48 -9.80 -3.74 -0.53
CA LEU A 48 -8.50 -3.27 -0.02
C LEU A 48 -7.73 -2.47 -1.06
N ASN A 49 -7.75 -2.86 -2.33
CA ASN A 49 -7.09 -2.11 -3.40
C ASN A 49 -7.73 -0.73 -3.60
N ILE A 50 -9.05 -0.63 -3.53
CA ILE A 50 -9.74 0.67 -3.63
C ILE A 50 -9.47 1.54 -2.40
N MET A 51 -9.55 0.99 -1.18
CA MET A 51 -9.18 1.69 0.06
C MET A 51 -7.72 2.15 0.03
N GLY A 52 -6.86 1.35 -0.61
CA GLY A 52 -5.44 1.66 -0.83
C GLY A 52 -5.17 2.62 -1.99
N LEU A 53 -6.19 3.08 -2.71
CA LEU A 53 -6.05 3.91 -3.92
C LEU A 53 -5.17 3.25 -5.01
N LEU A 54 -5.15 1.93 -5.06
CA LEU A 54 -4.49 1.12 -6.10
C LEU A 54 -5.42 0.82 -7.27
N ASP A 55 -6.73 0.92 -7.02
CA ASP A 55 -7.80 0.79 -8.02
C ASP A 55 -8.86 1.85 -7.74
N ALA A 56 -9.62 2.23 -8.77
CA ALA A 56 -10.71 3.20 -8.66
C ALA A 56 -12.07 2.48 -8.57
N PRO A 57 -13.03 2.99 -7.78
CA PRO A 57 -14.39 2.48 -7.79
C PRO A 57 -15.07 2.82 -9.14
N THR A 58 -16.07 2.02 -9.52
CA THR A 58 -16.96 2.33 -10.66
C THR A 58 -18.00 3.38 -10.26
N MET A 59 -18.48 3.30 -9.03
CA MET A 59 -19.42 4.25 -8.41
C MET A 59 -19.12 4.40 -6.94
N GLY A 60 -19.62 5.49 -6.36
CA GLY A 60 -19.42 5.81 -4.96
C GLY A 60 -18.13 6.61 -4.72
N MET A 61 -17.77 6.78 -3.46
CA MET A 61 -16.73 7.72 -3.07
C MET A 61 -15.81 7.09 -2.00
N VAL A 62 -14.52 7.46 -2.08
CA VAL A 62 -13.49 7.15 -1.08
C VAL A 62 -13.00 8.46 -0.49
N GLU A 63 -13.04 8.57 0.82
CA GLU A 63 -12.51 9.69 1.57
C GLU A 63 -11.46 9.20 2.58
N ILE A 64 -10.30 9.84 2.62
CA ILE A 64 -9.22 9.50 3.55
C ILE A 64 -8.79 10.77 4.31
N ASN A 65 -8.89 10.73 5.63
CA ASN A 65 -8.59 11.86 6.52
C ASN A 65 -9.33 13.15 6.13
N GLY A 66 -10.61 13.04 5.73
CA GLY A 66 -11.43 14.18 5.30
C GLY A 66 -11.16 14.65 3.87
N ILE A 67 -10.27 13.99 3.13
CA ILE A 67 -9.93 14.34 1.76
C ILE A 67 -10.60 13.36 0.81
N ARG A 68 -11.48 13.85 -0.05
CA ARG A 68 -12.11 13.07 -1.12
C ARG A 68 -11.10 12.80 -2.22
N THR A 69 -11.06 11.57 -2.68
CA THR A 69 -10.11 11.15 -3.73
C THR A 69 -10.71 11.23 -5.13
N GLU A 70 -12.01 11.51 -5.22
CA GLU A 70 -12.75 11.67 -6.47
C GLU A 70 -12.21 12.85 -7.29
N GLY A 71 -11.98 12.65 -8.58
CA GLY A 71 -11.45 13.69 -9.47
C GLY A 71 -9.93 13.92 -9.38
N MET A 72 -9.23 13.28 -8.45
CA MET A 72 -7.76 13.33 -8.42
C MET A 72 -7.18 12.56 -9.62
N LYS A 73 -6.16 13.14 -10.25
CA LYS A 73 -5.40 12.48 -11.31
C LYS A 73 -4.49 11.40 -10.73
N ASP A 74 -4.12 10.40 -11.53
CA ASP A 74 -3.24 9.30 -11.10
C ASP A 74 -1.96 9.77 -10.39
N LYS A 75 -1.36 10.86 -10.88
CA LYS A 75 -0.17 11.44 -10.27
C LYS A 75 -0.43 12.03 -8.87
N GLU A 76 -1.59 12.63 -8.67
CA GLU A 76 -2.01 13.20 -7.38
C GLU A 76 -2.33 12.07 -6.40
N LEU A 77 -3.06 11.05 -6.85
CA LEU A 77 -3.35 9.84 -6.08
C LEU A 77 -2.06 9.12 -5.67
N ALA A 78 -1.07 9.01 -6.57
CA ALA A 78 0.21 8.40 -6.26
C ALA A 78 0.98 9.16 -5.16
N VAL A 79 1.00 10.50 -5.23
CA VAL A 79 1.62 11.35 -4.21
C VAL A 79 0.87 11.26 -2.89
N PHE A 80 -0.46 11.29 -2.93
CA PHE A 80 -1.30 11.20 -1.74
C PHE A 80 -1.13 9.84 -1.06
N ARG A 81 -1.19 8.76 -1.82
CA ARG A 81 -0.96 7.39 -1.36
C ARG A 81 0.41 7.25 -0.68
N ASN A 82 1.48 7.73 -1.31
CA ASN A 82 2.84 7.65 -0.76
C ASN A 82 3.00 8.40 0.58
N LYS A 83 2.22 9.45 0.80
CA LYS A 83 2.27 10.25 2.04
C LYS A 83 1.37 9.70 3.16
N THR A 84 0.28 9.05 2.80
CA THR A 84 -0.83 8.80 3.74
C THR A 84 -1.02 7.33 4.06
N LEU A 85 -0.71 6.43 3.12
CA LEU A 85 -1.01 5.01 3.24
C LEU A 85 0.24 4.17 3.30
N GLY A 86 0.21 3.14 4.12
CA GLY A 86 1.20 2.08 4.17
C GLY A 86 0.62 0.74 3.71
N PHE A 87 1.41 -0.06 3.00
CA PHE A 87 1.00 -1.34 2.45
C PHE A 87 1.87 -2.47 2.97
N VAL A 88 1.22 -3.55 3.38
CA VAL A 88 1.86 -4.84 3.64
C VAL A 88 1.21 -5.86 2.71
N PHE A 89 1.90 -6.24 1.66
CA PHE A 89 1.39 -7.19 0.68
C PHE A 89 1.67 -8.63 1.10
N GLN A 90 0.79 -9.54 0.70
CA GLN A 90 0.97 -10.98 0.86
C GLN A 90 2.17 -11.49 0.03
N SER A 91 2.34 -10.98 -1.19
CA SER A 91 3.52 -11.19 -2.01
C SER A 91 4.49 -10.04 -1.77
N PHE A 92 5.75 -10.33 -1.57
CA PHE A 92 6.71 -9.33 -1.08
C PHE A 92 6.99 -8.18 -2.04
N HIS A 93 6.67 -8.29 -3.33
CA HIS A 93 6.85 -7.26 -4.37
C HIS A 93 8.20 -6.53 -4.31
N LEU A 94 9.23 -7.18 -3.74
CA LEU A 94 10.59 -6.67 -3.79
C LEU A 94 11.14 -6.82 -5.21
N ILE A 95 11.87 -5.84 -5.65
CA ILE A 95 12.53 -5.86 -6.95
C ILE A 95 13.77 -6.73 -6.82
N ASN A 96 13.75 -7.90 -7.44
CA ASN A 96 14.82 -8.92 -7.31
C ASN A 96 16.19 -8.45 -7.83
N SER A 97 16.24 -7.49 -8.75
CA SER A 97 17.47 -6.90 -9.26
C SER A 97 18.08 -5.82 -8.36
N LEU A 98 17.37 -5.43 -7.31
CA LEU A 98 17.84 -4.47 -6.30
C LEU A 98 18.18 -5.20 -5.01
N ASN A 99 19.23 -4.74 -4.32
CA ASN A 99 19.54 -5.23 -2.98
C ASN A 99 18.51 -4.73 -1.95
N VAL A 100 18.60 -5.23 -0.72
CA VAL A 100 17.68 -4.87 0.38
C VAL A 100 17.66 -3.37 0.65
N MET A 101 18.84 -2.73 0.70
CA MET A 101 18.96 -1.31 0.96
C MET A 101 18.27 -0.48 -0.13
N ASP A 102 18.49 -0.81 -1.40
CA ASP A 102 17.91 -0.11 -2.54
C ASP A 102 16.38 -0.30 -2.60
N ASN A 103 15.88 -1.50 -2.28
CA ASN A 103 14.43 -1.75 -2.18
C ASN A 103 13.78 -0.89 -1.10
N VAL A 104 14.41 -0.75 0.07
CA VAL A 104 13.89 0.07 1.18
C VAL A 104 14.01 1.57 0.88
N GLU A 105 15.05 1.98 0.15
CA GLU A 105 15.25 3.37 -0.25
C GLU A 105 14.27 3.82 -1.36
N LEU A 106 13.78 2.89 -2.18
CA LEU A 106 12.99 3.17 -3.38
C LEU A 106 11.77 4.10 -3.15
N PRO A 107 10.91 3.90 -2.13
CA PRO A 107 9.79 4.80 -1.86
C PRO A 107 10.22 6.22 -1.47
N LEU A 108 11.39 6.37 -0.87
CA LEU A 108 11.93 7.67 -0.46
C LEU A 108 12.41 8.50 -1.65
N LEU A 109 12.70 7.88 -2.81
CA LEU A 109 13.03 8.58 -4.05
C LEU A 109 11.90 9.53 -4.49
N TYR A 110 10.65 9.11 -4.28
CA TYR A 110 9.47 9.90 -4.65
C TYR A 110 9.23 11.10 -3.72
N ARG A 111 9.90 11.16 -2.56
CA ARG A 111 9.77 12.25 -1.58
C ARG A 111 10.73 13.43 -1.81
N ARG A 112 11.52 13.41 -2.89
CA ARG A 112 12.51 14.47 -3.23
C ARG A 112 13.52 14.75 -2.13
N MET A 113 13.91 13.73 -1.36
CA MET A 113 14.90 13.84 -0.29
C MET A 113 16.32 13.74 -0.85
N ALA A 114 17.30 14.34 -0.14
CA ALA A 114 18.71 14.18 -0.47
C ALA A 114 19.16 12.72 -0.35
N GLY A 115 20.06 12.26 -1.24
CA GLY A 115 20.49 10.85 -1.27
C GLY A 115 21.13 10.38 0.03
N SER A 116 21.89 11.24 0.71
CA SER A 116 22.48 10.94 2.02
C SER A 116 21.42 10.70 3.10
N GLU A 117 20.36 11.50 3.10
CA GLU A 117 19.28 11.38 4.06
C GLU A 117 18.42 10.13 3.80
N ARG A 118 18.12 9.83 2.53
CA ARG A 118 17.42 8.57 2.17
C ARG A 118 18.17 7.35 2.67
N LYS A 119 19.48 7.28 2.42
CA LYS A 119 20.35 6.18 2.87
C LYS A 119 20.34 6.05 4.38
N ARG A 120 20.46 7.16 5.11
CA ARG A 120 20.42 7.18 6.57
C ARG A 120 19.09 6.60 7.08
N LEU A 121 17.97 7.09 6.57
CA LEU A 121 16.64 6.60 6.96
C LEU A 121 16.43 5.12 6.63
N ALA A 122 16.81 4.68 5.43
CA ALA A 122 16.72 3.28 5.04
C ALA A 122 17.58 2.38 5.95
N GLN A 123 18.77 2.84 6.33
CA GLN A 123 19.65 2.12 7.23
C GLN A 123 19.04 2.01 8.64
N GLU A 124 18.56 3.11 9.22
CA GLU A 124 17.90 3.13 10.53
C GLU A 124 16.72 2.17 10.61
N VAL A 125 15.94 2.14 9.52
CA VAL A 125 14.81 1.22 9.38
C VAL A 125 15.26 -0.24 9.36
N LEU A 126 16.27 -0.58 8.57
CA LEU A 126 16.81 -1.93 8.49
C LEU A 126 17.43 -2.38 9.83
N GLU A 127 17.99 -1.46 10.58
CA GLU A 127 18.46 -1.73 11.94
C GLU A 127 17.30 -2.07 12.88
N LYS A 128 16.23 -1.30 12.87
CA LYS A 128 15.03 -1.54 13.69
C LYS A 128 14.38 -2.91 13.43
N VAL A 129 14.45 -3.42 12.19
CA VAL A 129 13.91 -4.75 11.84
C VAL A 129 14.93 -5.88 11.91
N GLY A 130 16.16 -5.60 12.38
CA GLY A 130 17.23 -6.60 12.56
C GLY A 130 17.80 -7.10 11.23
N LEU A 131 17.85 -6.27 10.19
CA LEU A 131 18.36 -6.60 8.86
C LEU A 131 19.65 -5.85 8.48
N SER A 132 20.31 -5.18 9.42
CA SER A 132 21.57 -4.43 9.18
C SER A 132 22.63 -5.26 8.45
N HIS A 133 22.76 -6.54 8.83
CA HIS A 133 23.71 -7.48 8.25
C HIS A 133 23.28 -8.00 6.86
N ARG A 134 22.08 -7.65 6.38
CA ARG A 134 21.51 -8.10 5.10
C ARG A 134 21.34 -6.99 4.07
N MET A 135 21.76 -5.76 4.35
CA MET A 135 21.55 -4.59 3.49
C MET A 135 22.02 -4.78 2.05
N ARG A 136 23.12 -5.53 1.86
CA ARG A 136 23.69 -5.79 0.52
C ARG A 136 23.20 -7.08 -0.13
N HIS A 137 22.34 -7.86 0.54
CA HIS A 137 21.77 -9.08 -0.02
C HIS A 137 20.63 -8.75 -0.97
N PHE A 138 20.38 -9.65 -1.90
CA PHE A 138 19.24 -9.58 -2.82
C PHE A 138 18.04 -10.33 -2.23
N PRO A 139 16.79 -10.01 -2.64
CA PRO A 139 15.58 -10.67 -2.14
C PRO A 139 15.63 -12.20 -2.22
N THR A 140 16.23 -12.76 -3.27
CA THR A 140 16.39 -14.20 -3.47
C THR A 140 17.30 -14.89 -2.42
N GLN A 141 18.07 -14.11 -1.67
CA GLN A 141 18.97 -14.58 -0.61
C GLN A 141 18.36 -14.45 0.79
N LEU A 142 17.11 -14.02 0.88
CA LEU A 142 16.38 -13.77 2.12
C LEU A 142 15.32 -14.85 2.37
N SER A 143 15.05 -15.12 3.64
CA SER A 143 13.87 -15.90 4.01
C SER A 143 12.59 -15.07 3.79
N GLY A 144 11.43 -15.73 3.68
CA GLY A 144 10.14 -15.04 3.54
C GLY A 144 9.87 -14.01 4.64
N GLY A 145 10.17 -14.34 5.90
CA GLY A 145 10.04 -13.41 7.01
C GLY A 145 11.01 -12.22 6.95
N GLN A 146 12.21 -12.41 6.36
CA GLN A 146 13.14 -11.30 6.12
C GLN A 146 12.63 -10.38 4.99
N CYS A 147 12.12 -10.95 3.90
CA CYS A 147 11.49 -10.18 2.82
C CYS A 147 10.30 -9.36 3.35
N GLN A 148 9.46 -9.96 4.20
CA GLN A 148 8.32 -9.28 4.79
C GLN A 148 8.74 -8.11 5.68
N ARG A 149 9.79 -8.25 6.49
CA ARG A 149 10.33 -7.16 7.30
C ARG A 149 10.88 -6.00 6.48
N CYS A 150 11.44 -6.25 5.30
CA CYS A 150 11.86 -5.18 4.38
C CYS A 150 10.68 -4.29 3.97
N LEU A 151 9.48 -4.86 3.81
CA LEU A 151 8.29 -4.12 3.37
C LEU A 151 7.62 -3.31 4.47
N LEU A 152 7.70 -3.73 5.73
CA LEU A 152 7.02 -3.06 6.83
C LEU A 152 7.39 -1.58 7.00
N TYR A 153 8.56 -1.17 6.53
CA TYR A 153 9.08 0.18 6.70
C TYR A 153 9.24 0.99 5.40
N THR A 154 8.88 0.40 4.26
CA THR A 154 8.80 1.16 3.01
C THR A 154 7.55 2.05 2.99
N SER A 155 6.66 1.84 3.94
CA SER A 155 5.44 2.61 4.13
C SER A 155 5.62 3.67 5.20
N PRO A 156 5.11 4.90 5.03
CA PRO A 156 5.07 5.87 6.11
C PRO A 156 4.27 5.28 7.28
N SER A 157 4.88 5.23 8.47
CA SER A 157 4.14 4.86 9.66
C SER A 157 3.10 5.96 9.94
N PRO A 158 1.83 5.62 10.21
CA PRO A 158 0.85 6.63 10.61
C PRO A 158 1.13 7.25 11.99
N ARG A 159 2.25 6.91 12.62
CA ARG A 159 2.68 7.42 13.94
C ARG A 159 3.81 8.45 13.88
N ASP A 160 4.34 8.77 12.69
CA ASP A 160 5.40 9.77 12.51
C ASP A 160 4.84 11.11 12.04
#